data_6a1731c9fbfb7f48e3e7eb3f35cfa173
#
_entry.id   6a1731c9fbfb7f48e3e7eb3f35cfa173
#
_cell.length_a   1.000
_cell.length_b   1.000
_cell.length_c   1.000
_cell.angle_alpha   90.00
_cell.angle_beta   90.00
_cell.angle_gamma   90.00
#
_symmetry.space_group_name_H-M   'P 1'
#
loop_
_entity.id
_entity.type
_entity.pdbx_description
1 polymer ?
#
loop_
_entity_poly.entity_id
_entity_poly.type
_entity_poly.pdbx_seq_one_letter_code
_entity_poly.pdbx_strand_id
1 'polypeptide(L)'
;MLYALKIATRYLTASKAQTALLVLGVAVGVFIFIFMSALIGGLAEFILSRTVGDISHVTITAEDRDPAILISPEGHVLAVTERGRARTATLAEAATYLPLIEAVPGVVAVSPQITGAGFLTRGAQVAQVSVTGLQPGRESAILDLDGYMTQGSVRLGSGLIVLGETLADDLSLRLGQTLRLQSSTGVSAVLTLSGIYTTGNGMIDASSTYVSLSTARTLFALPQGVTRIEIKLDDLNVADATARRIRALTGLNAVPRTDGAEQLMEALNAQAQTGYFLKSFALITIVIGVASALLLSTYRRRPEIGIMRAMGARRGFVIFVFVTQGALIGLMGGVSGAALGYMALLPFPPRDAFEAGTLPMDITQGSYGLAITLTVIGAILASILPARAAARVDPVTAIGQ
;
A
#
# COMPACT_ATOMS: atom_id res chain seq x y z
N MET A 1 33.28 -21.70 27.95
CA MET A 1 32.31 -21.44 26.84
C MET A 1 32.46 -22.42 25.67
N LEU A 2 33.65 -22.62 25.11
CA LEU A 2 33.90 -23.56 24.00
C LEU A 2 33.44 -25.00 24.26
N TYR A 3 33.59 -25.49 25.50
CA TYR A 3 33.20 -26.85 25.87
C TYR A 3 31.67 -27.05 25.88
N ALA A 4 30.91 -26.06 26.32
CA ALA A 4 29.45 -26.10 26.27
C ALA A 4 28.91 -26.08 24.82
N LEU A 5 29.53 -25.30 23.93
CA LEU A 5 29.20 -25.30 22.50
C LEU A 5 29.45 -26.69 21.88
N LYS A 6 30.59 -27.34 22.23
CA LYS A 6 30.93 -28.68 21.75
C LYS A 6 29.93 -29.74 22.23
N ILE A 7 29.44 -29.64 23.48
CA ILE A 7 28.39 -30.51 23.98
C ILE A 7 27.04 -30.23 23.28
N ALA A 8 26.65 -28.96 23.14
CA ALA A 8 25.42 -28.61 22.48
C ALA A 8 25.36 -29.08 21.01
N THR A 9 26.45 -28.92 20.26
CA THR A 9 26.56 -29.44 18.88
C THR A 9 26.52 -30.97 18.84
N ARG A 10 27.19 -31.65 19.77
CA ARG A 10 27.13 -33.10 19.87
C ARG A 10 25.72 -33.61 20.18
N TYR A 11 24.96 -32.88 20.99
CA TYR A 11 23.57 -33.21 21.28
C TYR A 11 22.67 -33.06 20.06
N LEU A 12 22.90 -32.06 19.22
CA LEU A 12 22.16 -31.88 17.98
C LEU A 12 22.49 -32.96 16.95
N THR A 13 23.76 -33.41 16.89
CA THR A 13 24.19 -34.43 15.92
C THR A 13 23.87 -35.85 16.35
N ALA A 14 23.73 -36.14 17.65
CA ALA A 14 23.40 -37.43 18.16
C ALA A 14 21.97 -37.92 17.83
N SER A 15 21.00 -36.99 17.70
CA SER A 15 19.61 -37.29 17.35
C SER A 15 19.18 -36.50 16.08
N LYS A 16 19.78 -36.86 14.94
CA LYS A 16 19.63 -36.14 13.67
C LYS A 16 18.15 -35.94 13.25
N ALA A 17 17.33 -36.98 13.33
CA ALA A 17 15.92 -36.92 12.95
C ALA A 17 15.12 -35.94 13.83
N GLN A 18 15.34 -35.97 15.15
CA GLN A 18 14.67 -35.06 16.07
C GLN A 18 15.11 -33.59 15.84
N THR A 19 16.41 -33.37 15.67
CA THR A 19 16.98 -32.06 15.40
C THR A 19 16.46 -31.51 14.05
N ALA A 20 16.43 -32.35 13.01
CA ALA A 20 15.88 -31.96 11.70
C ALA A 20 14.40 -31.56 11.79
N LEU A 21 13.60 -32.33 12.52
CA LEU A 21 12.18 -32.02 12.72
C LEU A 21 11.98 -30.68 13.46
N LEU A 22 12.82 -30.40 14.46
CA LEU A 22 12.80 -29.16 15.22
C LEU A 22 13.17 -27.95 14.34
N VAL A 23 14.29 -28.09 13.61
CA VAL A 23 14.76 -27.05 12.68
C VAL A 23 13.72 -26.81 11.59
N LEU A 24 13.10 -27.89 11.07
CA LEU A 24 12.02 -27.76 10.07
C LEU A 24 10.80 -27.03 10.64
N GLY A 25 10.35 -27.36 11.86
CA GLY A 25 9.23 -26.68 12.50
C GLY A 25 9.48 -25.18 12.69
N VAL A 26 10.70 -24.82 13.14
CA VAL A 26 11.12 -23.42 13.25
C VAL A 26 11.22 -22.77 11.87
N ALA A 27 11.78 -23.46 10.88
CA ALA A 27 11.93 -22.95 9.51
C ALA A 27 10.57 -22.65 8.86
N VAL A 28 9.57 -23.53 9.04
CA VAL A 28 8.20 -23.29 8.56
C VAL A 28 7.58 -22.06 9.23
N GLY A 29 7.76 -21.91 10.55
CA GLY A 29 7.27 -20.71 11.25
C GLY A 29 7.91 -19.41 10.75
N VAL A 30 9.22 -19.41 10.50
CA VAL A 30 9.95 -18.27 9.94
C VAL A 30 9.55 -18.02 8.49
N PHE A 31 9.36 -19.06 7.71
CA PHE A 31 8.83 -18.96 6.34
C PHE A 31 7.47 -18.26 6.31
N ILE A 32 6.53 -18.68 7.15
CA ILE A 32 5.20 -18.07 7.26
C ILE A 32 5.32 -16.60 7.67
N PHE A 33 6.20 -16.28 8.63
CA PHE A 33 6.44 -14.91 9.07
C PHE A 33 6.93 -14.02 7.92
N ILE A 34 7.90 -14.50 7.14
CA ILE A 34 8.49 -13.76 6.01
C ILE A 34 7.44 -13.59 4.89
N PHE A 35 6.74 -14.68 4.55
CA PHE A 35 5.71 -14.66 3.51
C PHE A 35 4.58 -13.69 3.85
N MET A 36 4.07 -13.71 5.09
CA MET A 36 3.06 -12.75 5.56
C MET A 36 3.60 -11.32 5.59
N SER A 37 4.88 -11.14 5.94
CA SER A 37 5.52 -9.82 5.92
C SER A 37 5.58 -9.25 4.51
N ALA A 38 5.97 -10.06 3.54
CA ALA A 38 6.06 -9.67 2.13
C ALA A 38 4.67 -9.39 1.54
N LEU A 39 3.67 -10.21 1.85
CA LEU A 39 2.30 -10.03 1.38
C LEU A 39 1.68 -8.74 1.92
N ILE A 40 1.75 -8.51 3.24
CA ILE A 40 1.14 -7.35 3.87
C ILE A 40 1.88 -6.07 3.47
N GLY A 41 3.22 -6.11 3.47
CA GLY A 41 4.04 -4.97 3.07
C GLY A 41 3.89 -4.63 1.58
N GLY A 42 3.90 -5.64 0.72
CA GLY A 42 3.70 -5.48 -0.72
C GLY A 42 2.32 -4.92 -1.07
N LEU A 43 1.26 -5.43 -0.43
CA LEU A 43 -0.10 -4.92 -0.64
C LEU A 43 -0.25 -3.47 -0.16
N ALA A 44 0.30 -3.12 1.00
CA ALA A 44 0.27 -1.75 1.51
C ALA A 44 0.98 -0.78 0.55
N GLU A 45 2.15 -1.15 0.08
CA GLU A 45 2.93 -0.37 -0.87
C GLU A 45 2.22 -0.26 -2.24
N PHE A 46 1.64 -1.35 -2.73
CA PHE A 46 0.86 -1.36 -3.97
C PHE A 46 -0.33 -0.40 -3.91
N ILE A 47 -1.09 -0.43 -2.80
CA ILE A 47 -2.22 0.47 -2.59
C ILE A 47 -1.72 1.92 -2.49
N LEU A 48 -0.66 2.17 -1.71
CA LEU A 48 -0.11 3.52 -1.55
C LEU A 48 0.42 4.08 -2.87
N SER A 49 1.21 3.33 -3.61
CA SER A 49 1.80 3.81 -4.86
C SER A 49 0.74 4.09 -5.93
N ARG A 50 -0.27 3.22 -6.05
CA ARG A 50 -1.34 3.38 -7.04
C ARG A 50 -2.43 4.37 -6.63
N THR A 51 -2.68 4.55 -5.35
CA THR A 51 -3.78 5.41 -4.88
C THR A 51 -3.28 6.79 -4.49
N VAL A 52 -2.15 6.90 -3.79
CA VAL A 52 -1.65 8.18 -3.27
C VAL A 52 -0.72 8.87 -4.25
N GLY A 53 0.07 8.11 -5.04
CA GLY A 53 1.00 8.67 -6.02
C GLY A 53 0.33 9.42 -7.18
N ASP A 54 -0.90 9.03 -7.53
CA ASP A 54 -1.64 9.51 -8.71
C ASP A 54 -2.83 10.40 -8.38
N ILE A 55 -2.99 10.79 -7.13
CA ILE A 55 -4.07 11.67 -6.66
C ILE A 55 -3.49 13.03 -6.27
N SER A 56 -4.25 14.08 -6.54
CA SER A 56 -3.97 15.41 -5.98
C SER A 56 -4.13 15.38 -4.46
N HIS A 57 -3.26 16.08 -3.76
CA HIS A 57 -3.28 16.18 -2.30
C HIS A 57 -4.14 17.33 -1.80
N VAL A 58 -4.27 18.39 -2.60
CA VAL A 58 -5.15 19.53 -2.33
C VAL A 58 -5.90 19.87 -3.62
N THR A 59 -7.21 20.04 -3.49
CA THR A 59 -8.07 20.48 -4.59
C THR A 59 -8.66 21.85 -4.27
N ILE A 60 -8.58 22.78 -5.20
CA ILE A 60 -9.28 24.07 -5.12
C ILE A 60 -10.49 23.97 -6.02
N THR A 61 -11.67 24.16 -5.44
CA THR A 61 -12.94 24.28 -6.17
C THR A 61 -13.53 25.65 -5.96
N ALA A 62 -14.38 26.08 -6.87
CA ALA A 62 -15.20 27.25 -6.62
C ALA A 62 -16.18 26.93 -5.49
N GLU A 63 -16.40 27.89 -4.63
CA GLU A 63 -17.34 27.77 -3.53
C GLU A 63 -18.76 27.61 -4.07
N ASP A 64 -19.44 26.54 -3.67
CA ASP A 64 -20.88 26.41 -3.94
C ASP A 64 -21.59 27.51 -3.16
N ARG A 65 -22.24 28.40 -3.85
CA ARG A 65 -23.08 29.42 -3.22
C ARG A 65 -24.34 28.74 -2.72
N ASP A 66 -24.35 28.40 -1.45
CA ASP A 66 -25.58 28.01 -0.78
C ASP A 66 -26.62 29.10 -0.96
N PRO A 67 -27.86 28.76 -1.32
CA PRO A 67 -28.91 29.74 -1.46
C PRO A 67 -29.09 30.50 -0.14
N ALA A 68 -28.80 31.80 -0.14
CA ALA A 68 -28.99 32.61 1.05
C ALA A 68 -30.49 32.69 1.39
N ILE A 69 -30.84 32.22 2.59
CA ILE A 69 -32.19 32.38 3.11
C ILE A 69 -32.37 33.86 3.46
N LEU A 70 -33.11 34.61 2.66
CA LEU A 70 -33.49 35.97 2.99
C LEU A 70 -34.57 35.91 4.07
N ILE A 71 -34.20 36.14 5.31
CA ILE A 71 -35.12 36.27 6.43
C ILE A 71 -35.79 37.64 6.32
N SER A 72 -37.07 37.65 6.01
CA SER A 72 -37.89 38.87 6.10
C SER A 72 -38.10 39.25 7.57
N PRO A 73 -37.99 40.54 7.99
CA PRO A 73 -38.17 40.99 9.36
C PRO A 73 -39.56 40.68 9.97
N GLU A 74 -40.52 40.25 9.19
CA GLU A 74 -41.92 40.02 9.60
C GLU A 74 -42.33 38.52 9.67
N GLY A 75 -41.36 37.59 9.78
CA GLY A 75 -41.68 36.18 10.05
C GLY A 75 -42.22 35.41 8.82
N HIS A 76 -42.24 35.95 7.64
CA HIS A 76 -42.56 35.23 6.41
C HIS A 76 -41.31 34.69 5.74
N VAL A 77 -41.23 33.37 5.60
CA VAL A 77 -40.16 32.70 4.84
C VAL A 77 -40.50 32.79 3.35
N LEU A 78 -39.85 33.66 2.61
CA LEU A 78 -39.86 33.61 1.17
C LEU A 78 -38.89 32.55 0.68
N ALA A 79 -39.37 31.33 0.43
CA ALA A 79 -38.63 30.33 -0.28
C ALA A 79 -38.61 30.68 -1.77
N VAL A 80 -37.59 31.36 -2.22
CA VAL A 80 -37.34 31.54 -3.66
C VAL A 80 -36.69 30.24 -4.14
N THR A 81 -37.51 29.31 -4.61
CA THR A 81 -37.04 28.13 -5.36
C THR A 81 -36.71 28.57 -6.79
N GLU A 82 -35.63 29.28 -6.98
CA GLU A 82 -35.03 29.37 -8.31
C GLU A 82 -34.45 27.99 -8.62
N ARG A 83 -35.10 27.25 -9.52
CA ARG A 83 -34.46 26.16 -10.26
C ARG A 83 -33.44 26.81 -11.22
N GLY A 84 -32.38 27.36 -10.67
CA GLY A 84 -31.23 27.75 -11.45
C GLY A 84 -30.72 26.51 -12.19
N ARG A 85 -30.54 26.59 -13.51
CA ARG A 85 -29.66 25.61 -14.19
C ARG A 85 -28.41 25.52 -13.33
N ALA A 86 -28.03 24.33 -12.90
CA ALA A 86 -26.80 24.10 -12.15
C ALA A 86 -25.64 24.67 -12.98
N ARG A 87 -25.27 25.91 -12.73
CA ARG A 87 -24.10 26.52 -13.32
C ARG A 87 -22.92 25.86 -12.62
N THR A 88 -22.12 25.12 -13.36
CA THR A 88 -20.87 24.61 -12.84
C THR A 88 -20.08 25.77 -12.27
N ALA A 89 -19.86 25.77 -10.97
CA ALA A 89 -19.08 26.79 -10.29
C ALA A 89 -17.68 26.83 -10.90
N THR A 90 -17.22 28.02 -11.28
CA THR A 90 -15.95 28.19 -12.02
C THR A 90 -15.04 29.18 -11.31
N LEU A 91 -13.75 28.85 -11.33
CA LEU A 91 -12.66 29.73 -10.91
C LEU A 91 -12.26 30.61 -12.10
N ALA A 92 -12.90 31.78 -12.23
CA ALA A 92 -12.72 32.66 -13.39
C ALA A 92 -11.28 33.18 -13.55
N GLU A 93 -10.61 33.47 -12.42
CA GLU A 93 -9.28 34.09 -12.39
C GLU A 93 -8.17 33.10 -12.06
N ALA A 94 -8.36 31.82 -12.36
CA ALA A 94 -7.41 30.76 -12.02
C ALA A 94 -5.97 31.09 -12.45
N ALA A 95 -5.79 31.68 -13.62
CA ALA A 95 -4.46 32.03 -14.14
C ALA A 95 -3.68 33.01 -13.24
N THR A 96 -4.38 33.89 -12.51
CA THR A 96 -3.77 34.86 -11.58
C THR A 96 -3.22 34.19 -10.34
N TYR A 97 -3.90 33.13 -9.87
CA TYR A 97 -3.53 32.43 -8.64
C TYR A 97 -2.47 31.34 -8.84
N LEU A 98 -2.30 30.81 -10.07
CA LEU A 98 -1.35 29.71 -10.32
C LEU A 98 0.08 30.02 -9.84
N PRO A 99 0.69 31.19 -10.16
CA PRO A 99 2.05 31.48 -9.69
C PRO A 99 2.17 31.58 -8.17
N LEU A 100 1.11 32.07 -7.51
CA LEU A 100 1.09 32.19 -6.05
C LEU A 100 1.02 30.81 -5.38
N ILE A 101 0.26 29.89 -5.96
CA ILE A 101 0.12 28.52 -5.48
C ILE A 101 1.41 27.73 -5.71
N GLU A 102 2.02 27.87 -6.88
CA GLU A 102 3.29 27.22 -7.24
C GLU A 102 4.47 27.67 -6.34
N ALA A 103 4.40 28.90 -5.81
CA ALA A 103 5.40 29.43 -4.90
C ALA A 103 5.26 28.92 -3.45
N VAL A 104 4.21 28.16 -3.11
CA VAL A 104 4.01 27.62 -1.76
C VAL A 104 4.99 26.47 -1.52
N PRO A 105 5.79 26.50 -0.44
CA PRO A 105 6.72 25.42 -0.11
C PRO A 105 6.01 24.06 0.00
N GLY A 106 6.61 23.03 -0.58
CA GLY A 106 6.06 21.66 -0.61
C GLY A 106 5.12 21.38 -1.78
N VAL A 107 4.80 22.38 -2.62
CA VAL A 107 4.05 22.17 -3.85
C VAL A 107 4.99 21.65 -4.95
N VAL A 108 4.69 20.46 -5.46
CA VAL A 108 5.46 19.81 -6.54
C VAL A 108 4.86 20.14 -7.90
N ALA A 109 3.53 20.10 -8.01
CA ALA A 109 2.83 20.38 -9.27
C ALA A 109 1.46 21.01 -9.05
N VAL A 110 1.04 21.82 -10.02
CA VAL A 110 -0.27 22.47 -10.04
C VAL A 110 -0.89 22.25 -11.42
N SER A 111 -2.11 21.73 -11.48
CA SER A 111 -2.83 21.45 -12.71
C SER A 111 -4.22 22.09 -12.69
N PRO A 112 -4.42 23.15 -13.46
CA PRO A 112 -5.76 23.70 -13.68
C PRO A 112 -6.55 22.78 -14.60
N GLN A 113 -7.78 22.40 -14.18
CA GLN A 113 -8.59 21.41 -14.89
C GLN A 113 -10.03 21.88 -15.08
N ILE A 114 -10.64 21.40 -16.16
CA ILE A 114 -12.09 21.45 -16.36
C ILE A 114 -12.59 20.01 -16.33
N THR A 115 -13.44 19.69 -15.38
CA THR A 115 -14.04 18.36 -15.27
C THR A 115 -15.55 18.47 -15.40
N GLY A 116 -16.13 17.55 -16.14
CA GLY A 116 -17.59 17.46 -16.29
C GLY A 116 -18.02 16.11 -16.84
N ALA A 117 -19.31 15.82 -16.72
CA ALA A 117 -19.89 14.61 -17.27
C ALA A 117 -20.16 14.76 -18.79
N GLY A 118 -19.99 13.68 -19.52
CA GLY A 118 -20.29 13.62 -20.94
C GLY A 118 -20.71 12.21 -21.38
N PHE A 119 -21.09 12.11 -22.64
CA PHE A 119 -21.46 10.86 -23.28
C PHE A 119 -20.62 10.68 -24.54
N LEU A 120 -19.91 9.57 -24.61
CA LEU A 120 -19.21 9.11 -25.79
C LEU A 120 -20.15 8.28 -26.64
N THR A 121 -20.23 8.59 -27.92
CA THR A 121 -21.12 7.90 -28.86
C THR A 121 -20.32 7.39 -30.04
N ARG A 122 -20.51 6.09 -30.34
CA ARG A 122 -20.02 5.44 -31.56
C ARG A 122 -21.11 4.56 -32.16
N GLY A 123 -21.67 4.98 -33.26
CA GLY A 123 -22.83 4.29 -33.84
C GLY A 123 -24.01 4.23 -32.88
N ALA A 124 -24.43 3.03 -32.49
CA ALA A 124 -25.50 2.78 -31.51
C ALA A 124 -25.00 2.66 -30.06
N GLN A 125 -23.69 2.58 -29.84
CA GLN A 125 -23.10 2.47 -28.50
C GLN A 125 -22.96 3.86 -27.86
N VAL A 126 -23.35 3.96 -26.58
CA VAL A 126 -23.23 5.17 -25.77
C VAL A 126 -22.65 4.80 -24.43
N ALA A 127 -21.59 5.49 -24.03
CA ALA A 127 -20.96 5.34 -22.73
C ALA A 127 -20.98 6.69 -21.98
N GLN A 128 -21.34 6.67 -20.69
CA GLN A 128 -21.23 7.83 -19.83
C GLN A 128 -19.79 7.94 -19.33
N VAL A 129 -19.22 9.14 -19.42
CA VAL A 129 -17.83 9.37 -19.06
C VAL A 129 -17.66 10.67 -18.26
N SER A 130 -16.62 10.67 -17.43
CA SER A 130 -16.05 11.87 -16.83
C SER A 130 -14.99 12.43 -17.77
N VAL A 131 -15.19 13.64 -18.23
CA VAL A 131 -14.27 14.32 -19.15
C VAL A 131 -13.40 15.26 -18.35
N THR A 132 -12.09 15.09 -18.41
CA THR A 132 -11.12 16.00 -17.78
C THR A 132 -10.30 16.70 -18.85
N GLY A 133 -10.41 18.02 -18.88
CA GLY A 133 -9.60 18.90 -19.72
C GLY A 133 -8.32 19.28 -19.01
N LEU A 134 -7.17 18.93 -19.58
CA LEU A 134 -5.84 19.21 -19.06
C LEU A 134 -5.12 20.26 -19.87
N GLN A 135 -4.25 21.03 -19.23
CA GLN A 135 -3.43 22.03 -19.90
C GLN A 135 -2.27 21.33 -20.63
N PRO A 136 -2.03 21.62 -21.92
CA PRO A 136 -0.88 21.11 -22.65
C PRO A 136 0.45 21.41 -21.92
N GLY A 137 1.31 20.38 -21.79
CA GLY A 137 2.56 20.45 -21.05
C GLY A 137 2.44 20.20 -19.53
N ARG A 138 1.22 19.97 -19.03
CA ARG A 138 0.95 19.59 -17.63
C ARG A 138 0.06 18.34 -17.52
N GLU A 139 0.02 17.55 -18.59
CA GLU A 139 -0.85 16.37 -18.69
C GLU A 139 -0.55 15.36 -17.59
N SER A 140 0.73 15.12 -17.35
CA SER A 140 1.23 14.18 -16.34
C SER A 140 1.64 14.84 -15.01
N ALA A 141 1.17 16.08 -14.76
CA ALA A 141 1.57 16.82 -13.55
C ALA A 141 0.99 16.21 -12.26
N ILE A 142 -0.21 15.64 -12.32
CA ILE A 142 -0.90 15.00 -11.19
C ILE A 142 -0.88 13.49 -11.37
N LEU A 143 -1.56 12.99 -12.42
CA LEU A 143 -1.56 11.59 -12.81
C LEU A 143 -0.47 11.39 -13.86
N ASP A 144 0.39 10.40 -13.69
CA ASP A 144 1.42 10.05 -14.68
C ASP A 144 0.79 9.35 -15.90
N LEU A 145 0.06 10.12 -16.71
CA LEU A 145 -0.59 9.59 -17.90
C LEU A 145 0.39 8.96 -18.88
N ASP A 146 1.61 9.51 -19.00
CA ASP A 146 2.63 8.97 -19.90
C ASP A 146 3.05 7.55 -19.47
N GLY A 147 3.20 7.32 -18.17
CA GLY A 147 3.52 6.00 -17.61
C GLY A 147 2.40 4.97 -17.74
N TYR A 148 1.16 5.40 -17.90
CA TYR A 148 0.00 4.52 -18.07
C TYR A 148 -0.38 4.23 -19.51
N MET A 149 0.28 4.82 -20.50
CA MET A 149 -0.06 4.61 -21.91
C MET A 149 0.24 3.19 -22.37
N THR A 150 -0.78 2.49 -22.89
CA THR A 150 -0.63 1.18 -23.53
C THR A 150 -0.47 1.31 -25.04
N GLN A 151 -1.15 2.30 -25.66
CA GLN A 151 -1.09 2.52 -27.11
C GLN A 151 -1.15 4.02 -27.41
N GLY A 152 -0.38 4.47 -28.40
CA GLY A 152 -0.37 5.86 -28.83
C GLY A 152 0.48 6.78 -27.96
N SER A 153 0.02 7.99 -27.70
CA SER A 153 0.73 9.00 -26.87
C SER A 153 -0.25 9.98 -26.23
N VAL A 154 0.14 10.55 -25.09
CA VAL A 154 -0.62 11.64 -24.44
C VAL A 154 -0.47 12.94 -25.26
N ARG A 155 -1.17 13.03 -26.37
CA ARG A 155 -1.26 14.27 -27.15
C ARG A 155 -2.64 14.86 -26.94
N LEU A 156 -2.74 15.91 -26.13
CA LEU A 156 -3.97 16.63 -25.85
C LEU A 156 -4.05 17.90 -26.70
N GLY A 157 -4.01 17.73 -28.03
CA GLY A 157 -4.29 18.81 -28.98
C GLY A 157 -5.77 19.07 -29.17
N SER A 158 -6.09 20.12 -29.96
CA SER A 158 -7.47 20.39 -30.36
C SER A 158 -8.03 19.20 -31.16
N GLY A 159 -9.19 18.68 -30.76
CA GLY A 159 -9.85 17.58 -31.45
C GLY A 159 -9.25 16.19 -31.14
N LEU A 160 -8.35 16.07 -30.18
CA LEU A 160 -7.78 14.80 -29.73
C LEU A 160 -8.36 14.39 -28.36
N ILE A 161 -8.45 13.07 -28.15
CA ILE A 161 -8.95 12.47 -26.93
C ILE A 161 -8.10 11.25 -26.56
N VAL A 162 -7.89 11.05 -25.26
CA VAL A 162 -7.25 9.86 -24.67
C VAL A 162 -8.30 9.12 -23.85
N LEU A 163 -8.43 7.81 -24.04
CA LEU A 163 -9.41 6.95 -23.39
C LEU A 163 -8.73 5.88 -22.55
N GLY A 164 -9.41 5.41 -21.50
CA GLY A 164 -9.04 4.20 -20.81
C GLY A 164 -9.27 2.96 -21.68
N GLU A 165 -8.46 1.93 -21.46
CA GLU A 165 -8.45 0.69 -22.25
C GLU A 165 -9.82 -0.02 -22.22
N THR A 166 -10.42 -0.17 -21.04
CA THR A 166 -11.76 -0.77 -20.89
C THR A 166 -12.81 -0.04 -21.72
N LEU A 167 -12.80 1.30 -21.71
CA LEU A 167 -13.73 2.10 -22.47
C LEU A 167 -13.49 2.00 -23.99
N ALA A 168 -12.24 1.94 -24.41
CA ALA A 168 -11.87 1.78 -25.81
C ALA A 168 -12.33 0.40 -26.33
N ASP A 169 -12.19 -0.64 -25.53
CA ASP A 169 -12.63 -2.00 -25.85
C ASP A 169 -14.16 -2.10 -25.91
N ASP A 170 -14.87 -1.55 -24.91
CA ASP A 170 -16.35 -1.52 -24.86
C ASP A 170 -16.94 -0.84 -26.11
N LEU A 171 -16.31 0.24 -26.56
CA LEU A 171 -16.70 0.95 -27.76
C LEU A 171 -16.03 0.39 -29.02
N SER A 172 -15.21 -0.65 -28.90
CA SER A 172 -14.41 -1.25 -29.99
C SER A 172 -13.59 -0.21 -30.78
N LEU A 173 -13.03 0.77 -30.11
CA LEU A 173 -12.27 1.88 -30.70
C LEU A 173 -10.79 1.51 -30.88
N ARG A 174 -10.21 2.02 -31.97
CA ARG A 174 -8.77 1.90 -32.25
C ARG A 174 -8.16 3.27 -32.46
N LEU A 175 -6.85 3.39 -32.23
CA LEU A 175 -6.10 4.61 -32.46
C LEU A 175 -6.40 5.24 -33.85
N GLY A 176 -6.54 6.55 -33.88
CA GLY A 176 -6.84 7.31 -35.09
C GLY A 176 -8.30 7.32 -35.50
N GLN A 177 -9.18 6.55 -34.85
CA GLN A 177 -10.62 6.60 -35.16
C GLN A 177 -11.29 7.81 -34.51
N THR A 178 -12.36 8.27 -35.14
CA THR A 178 -13.16 9.38 -34.66
C THR A 178 -14.38 8.90 -33.87
N LEU A 179 -14.72 9.66 -32.85
CA LEU A 179 -15.89 9.44 -32.00
C LEU A 179 -16.54 10.79 -31.65
N ARG A 180 -17.81 10.75 -31.25
CA ARG A 180 -18.54 11.95 -30.83
C ARG A 180 -18.58 11.99 -29.30
N LEU A 181 -18.13 13.10 -28.73
CA LEU A 181 -18.27 13.41 -27.31
C LEU A 181 -19.33 14.52 -27.17
N GLN A 182 -20.34 14.26 -26.37
CA GLN A 182 -21.37 15.22 -26.01
C GLN A 182 -21.28 15.52 -24.53
N SER A 183 -21.17 16.77 -24.15
CA SER A 183 -21.16 17.20 -22.76
C SER A 183 -22.55 17.17 -22.14
N SER A 184 -22.64 17.20 -20.81
CA SER A 184 -23.90 17.38 -20.07
C SER A 184 -24.64 18.68 -20.39
N THR A 185 -23.93 19.66 -20.95
CA THR A 185 -24.53 20.93 -21.42
C THR A 185 -25.17 20.83 -22.81
N GLY A 186 -25.06 19.69 -23.49
CA GLY A 186 -25.60 19.43 -24.81
C GLY A 186 -24.66 19.79 -25.97
N VAL A 187 -23.50 20.39 -25.70
CA VAL A 187 -22.51 20.70 -26.75
C VAL A 187 -21.80 19.39 -27.15
N SER A 188 -21.63 19.18 -28.44
CA SER A 188 -20.95 17.99 -28.96
C SER A 188 -19.76 18.37 -29.84
N ALA A 189 -18.71 17.53 -29.77
CA ALA A 189 -17.53 17.62 -30.62
C ALA A 189 -17.17 16.23 -31.18
N VAL A 190 -16.62 16.22 -32.40
CA VAL A 190 -16.03 15.02 -32.98
C VAL A 190 -14.53 15.05 -32.66
N LEU A 191 -14.05 14.01 -32.01
CA LEU A 191 -12.68 13.92 -31.54
C LEU A 191 -12.01 12.67 -32.11
N THR A 192 -10.70 12.70 -32.27
CA THR A 192 -9.88 11.59 -32.75
C THR A 192 -9.14 10.96 -31.58
N LEU A 193 -9.19 9.63 -31.48
CA LEU A 193 -8.49 8.87 -30.44
C LEU A 193 -6.96 8.92 -30.67
N SER A 194 -6.23 9.60 -29.80
CA SER A 194 -4.77 9.77 -29.88
C SER A 194 -3.99 8.79 -29.01
N GLY A 195 -4.63 8.24 -27.98
CA GLY A 195 -3.98 7.32 -27.06
C GLY A 195 -4.95 6.53 -26.22
N ILE A 196 -4.51 5.36 -25.79
CA ILE A 196 -5.21 4.46 -24.88
C ILE A 196 -4.31 4.24 -23.67
N TYR A 197 -4.86 4.40 -22.46
CA TYR A 197 -4.15 4.21 -21.21
C TYR A 197 -4.84 3.14 -20.36
N THR A 198 -4.07 2.52 -19.45
CA THR A 198 -4.62 1.66 -18.41
C THR A 198 -4.00 1.98 -17.05
N THR A 199 -4.86 2.28 -16.07
CA THR A 199 -4.42 2.49 -14.68
C THR A 199 -4.39 1.17 -13.90
N GLY A 200 -4.89 0.07 -14.51
CA GLY A 200 -5.13 -1.21 -13.85
C GLY A 200 -6.39 -1.20 -12.96
N ASN A 201 -7.14 -0.10 -12.93
CA ASN A 201 -8.46 -0.01 -12.30
C ASN A 201 -9.55 0.09 -13.38
N GLY A 202 -10.21 -1.04 -13.63
CA GLY A 202 -11.23 -1.13 -14.69
C GLY A 202 -12.37 -0.12 -14.55
N MET A 203 -12.72 0.33 -13.35
CA MET A 203 -13.75 1.37 -13.17
C MET A 203 -13.28 2.76 -13.65
N ILE A 204 -12.03 3.11 -13.38
CA ILE A 204 -11.43 4.36 -13.87
C ILE A 204 -11.27 4.28 -15.38
N ASP A 205 -10.73 3.16 -15.87
CA ASP A 205 -10.44 2.92 -17.29
C ASP A 205 -11.74 2.83 -18.14
N ALA A 206 -12.89 2.47 -17.52
CA ALA A 206 -14.21 2.46 -18.18
C ALA A 206 -14.93 3.82 -18.18
N SER A 207 -14.55 4.76 -17.30
CA SER A 207 -15.34 5.96 -17.07
C SER A 207 -14.60 7.28 -17.26
N SER A 208 -13.27 7.28 -17.35
CA SER A 208 -12.48 8.52 -17.41
C SER A 208 -11.89 8.77 -18.79
N THR A 209 -11.96 10.03 -19.24
CA THR A 209 -11.40 10.47 -20.52
C THR A 209 -10.67 11.81 -20.37
N TYR A 210 -9.61 11.98 -21.16
CA TYR A 210 -8.79 13.19 -21.12
C TYR A 210 -8.81 13.89 -22.47
N VAL A 211 -8.98 15.21 -22.43
CA VAL A 211 -8.96 16.10 -23.59
C VAL A 211 -8.11 17.33 -23.27
N SER A 212 -7.81 18.15 -24.29
CA SER A 212 -7.15 19.44 -24.01
C SER A 212 -8.08 20.39 -23.26
N LEU A 213 -7.49 21.26 -22.43
CA LEU A 213 -8.24 22.28 -21.70
C LEU A 213 -9.07 23.17 -22.64
N SER A 214 -8.59 23.48 -23.86
CA SER A 214 -9.31 24.23 -24.88
C SER A 214 -10.54 23.49 -25.41
N THR A 215 -10.41 22.16 -25.64
CA THR A 215 -11.54 21.32 -26.04
C THR A 215 -12.58 21.24 -24.92
N ALA A 216 -12.16 21.08 -23.68
CA ALA A 216 -13.08 21.06 -22.53
C ALA A 216 -13.80 22.39 -22.34
N ARG A 217 -13.11 23.53 -22.54
CA ARG A 217 -13.77 24.88 -22.54
C ARG A 217 -14.90 24.97 -23.53
N THR A 218 -14.70 24.49 -24.76
CA THR A 218 -15.72 24.47 -25.79
C THR A 218 -16.88 23.55 -25.41
N LEU A 219 -16.59 22.32 -24.96
CA LEU A 219 -17.60 21.32 -24.61
C LEU A 219 -18.50 21.75 -23.45
N PHE A 220 -17.92 22.39 -22.44
CA PHE A 220 -18.65 22.80 -21.24
C PHE A 220 -19.11 24.26 -21.27
N ALA A 221 -18.94 24.95 -22.41
CA ALA A 221 -19.29 26.35 -22.59
C ALA A 221 -18.66 27.29 -21.54
N LEU A 222 -17.38 27.01 -21.19
CA LEU A 222 -16.60 27.77 -20.21
C LEU A 222 -15.48 28.56 -20.91
N PRO A 223 -15.74 29.74 -21.47
CA PRO A 223 -14.73 30.48 -22.25
C PRO A 223 -13.53 30.91 -21.40
N GLN A 224 -13.73 31.10 -20.11
CA GLN A 224 -12.70 31.52 -19.17
C GLN A 224 -12.77 30.70 -17.90
N GLY A 225 -11.63 30.60 -17.18
CA GLY A 225 -11.52 29.90 -15.93
C GLY A 225 -11.36 28.37 -16.06
N VAL A 226 -11.49 27.71 -14.91
CA VAL A 226 -11.42 26.27 -14.74
C VAL A 226 -12.45 25.84 -13.68
N THR A 227 -12.78 24.54 -13.62
CA THR A 227 -13.70 24.04 -12.58
C THR A 227 -12.97 23.72 -11.29
N ARG A 228 -11.67 23.35 -11.40
CA ARG A 228 -10.82 23.01 -10.26
C ARG A 228 -9.36 23.27 -10.56
N ILE A 229 -8.56 23.39 -9.50
CA ILE A 229 -7.10 23.37 -9.57
C ILE A 229 -6.64 22.23 -8.67
N GLU A 230 -5.95 21.26 -9.25
CA GLU A 230 -5.38 20.12 -8.53
C GLU A 230 -3.92 20.41 -8.18
N ILE A 231 -3.52 20.08 -6.96
CA ILE A 231 -2.19 20.37 -6.41
C ILE A 231 -1.58 19.09 -5.85
N LYS A 232 -0.37 18.79 -6.29
CA LYS A 232 0.46 17.70 -5.78
C LYS A 232 1.51 18.25 -4.83
N LEU A 233 1.66 17.62 -3.68
CA LEU A 233 2.65 17.97 -2.66
C LEU A 233 3.74 16.90 -2.61
N ASP A 234 4.88 17.24 -2.05
CA ASP A 234 5.97 16.30 -1.75
C ASP A 234 5.64 15.39 -0.56
N ASP A 235 4.86 15.91 0.42
CA ASP A 235 4.41 15.16 1.59
C ASP A 235 2.90 15.34 1.81
N LEU A 236 2.17 14.21 1.84
CA LEU A 236 0.73 14.19 2.07
C LEU A 236 0.35 14.71 3.47
N ASN A 237 1.22 14.49 4.47
CA ASN A 237 0.93 14.86 5.85
C ASN A 237 0.81 16.37 6.06
N VAL A 238 1.36 17.17 5.15
CA VAL A 238 1.25 18.63 5.22
C VAL A 238 0.08 19.19 4.41
N ALA A 239 -0.77 18.35 3.82
CA ALA A 239 -1.87 18.76 2.94
C ALA A 239 -2.82 19.75 3.64
N ASP A 240 -3.21 19.48 4.89
CA ASP A 240 -4.06 20.37 5.70
C ASP A 240 -3.45 21.75 5.94
N ALA A 241 -2.18 21.77 6.32
CA ALA A 241 -1.46 23.01 6.57
C ALA A 241 -1.30 23.83 5.29
N THR A 242 -0.98 23.14 4.19
CA THR A 242 -0.84 23.74 2.85
C THR A 242 -2.17 24.27 2.33
N ALA A 243 -3.27 23.52 2.47
CA ALA A 243 -4.60 23.96 2.09
C ALA A 243 -5.03 25.24 2.86
N ARG A 244 -4.78 25.30 4.17
CA ARG A 244 -5.04 26.53 4.97
C ARG A 244 -4.19 27.70 4.49
N ARG A 245 -2.94 27.48 4.15
CA ARG A 245 -2.03 28.51 3.66
C ARG A 245 -2.49 29.03 2.30
N ILE A 246 -2.89 28.16 1.38
CA ILE A 246 -3.43 28.54 0.08
C ILE A 246 -4.71 29.35 0.25
N ARG A 247 -5.64 28.93 1.12
CA ARG A 247 -6.85 29.71 1.44
C ARG A 247 -6.52 31.13 1.93
N ALA A 248 -5.55 31.25 2.82
CA ALA A 248 -5.14 32.54 3.36
C ALA A 248 -4.51 33.46 2.30
N LEU A 249 -3.79 32.90 1.33
CA LEU A 249 -3.12 33.65 0.26
C LEU A 249 -4.06 34.04 -0.89
N THR A 250 -5.01 33.16 -1.22
CA THR A 250 -5.82 33.30 -2.44
C THR A 250 -7.28 33.64 -2.18
N GLY A 251 -7.77 33.41 -0.96
CA GLY A 251 -9.20 33.49 -0.63
C GLY A 251 -10.05 32.40 -1.26
N LEU A 252 -9.44 31.41 -1.94
CA LEU A 252 -10.13 30.33 -2.64
C LEU A 252 -10.40 29.16 -1.68
N ASN A 253 -11.45 28.39 -1.98
CA ASN A 253 -11.77 27.18 -1.21
C ASN A 253 -10.80 26.03 -1.57
N ALA A 254 -9.64 26.00 -0.91
CA ALA A 254 -8.68 24.93 -1.04
C ALA A 254 -9.00 23.84 0.01
N VAL A 255 -9.37 22.65 -0.43
CA VAL A 255 -9.74 21.52 0.44
C VAL A 255 -8.66 20.44 0.32
N PRO A 256 -8.09 19.99 1.44
CA PRO A 256 -7.22 18.83 1.40
C PRO A 256 -8.06 17.61 0.97
N ARG A 257 -7.53 16.78 0.09
CA ARG A 257 -8.22 15.57 -0.37
C ARG A 257 -7.90 14.40 0.55
N THR A 258 -8.08 14.62 1.85
CA THR A 258 -7.77 13.66 2.91
C THR A 258 -8.92 12.68 3.18
N ASP A 259 -10.17 13.03 2.86
CA ASP A 259 -11.34 12.23 3.22
C ASP A 259 -11.29 10.78 2.69
N GLY A 260 -10.82 10.59 1.46
CA GLY A 260 -10.56 9.25 0.91
C GLY A 260 -9.23 8.65 1.39
N ALA A 261 -8.23 9.49 1.62
CA ALA A 261 -6.91 9.07 2.08
C ALA A 261 -6.94 8.69 3.57
N GLU A 262 -7.71 9.36 4.41
CA GLU A 262 -7.87 9.01 5.83
C GLU A 262 -8.49 7.63 5.99
N GLN A 263 -9.59 7.32 5.31
CA GLN A 263 -10.21 6.00 5.32
C GLN A 263 -9.25 4.91 4.81
N LEU A 264 -8.50 5.22 3.75
CA LEU A 264 -7.49 4.31 3.23
C LEU A 264 -6.35 4.08 4.22
N MET A 265 -5.82 5.16 4.81
CA MET A 265 -4.76 5.08 5.83
C MET A 265 -5.25 4.34 7.08
N GLU A 266 -6.50 4.53 7.49
CA GLU A 266 -7.10 3.79 8.59
C GLU A 266 -7.23 2.30 8.26
N ALA A 267 -7.66 1.95 7.05
CA ALA A 267 -7.71 0.58 6.57
C ALA A 267 -6.31 -0.07 6.50
N LEU A 268 -5.31 0.65 6.00
CA LEU A 268 -3.92 0.18 5.95
C LEU A 268 -3.33 0.01 7.36
N ASN A 269 -3.64 0.91 8.29
CA ASN A 269 -3.22 0.79 9.69
C ASN A 269 -3.89 -0.43 10.36
N ALA A 270 -5.18 -0.66 10.14
CA ALA A 270 -5.89 -1.84 10.63
C ALA A 270 -5.30 -3.14 10.05
N GLN A 271 -4.96 -3.13 8.75
CA GLN A 271 -4.29 -4.26 8.09
C GLN A 271 -2.89 -4.50 8.65
N ALA A 272 -2.08 -3.45 8.87
CA ALA A 272 -0.77 -3.55 9.49
C ALA A 272 -0.89 -4.13 10.92
N GLN A 273 -1.87 -3.69 11.69
CA GLN A 273 -2.14 -4.18 13.03
C GLN A 273 -2.50 -5.68 13.03
N THR A 274 -3.36 -6.12 12.08
CA THR A 274 -3.66 -7.53 11.85
C THR A 274 -2.40 -8.33 11.51
N GLY A 275 -1.52 -7.76 10.68
CA GLY A 275 -0.22 -8.34 10.36
C GLY A 275 0.69 -8.52 11.57
N TYR A 276 0.72 -7.57 12.49
CA TYR A 276 1.47 -7.71 13.75
C TYR A 276 0.92 -8.82 14.63
N PHE A 277 -0.40 -8.97 14.73
CA PHE A 277 -1.01 -10.09 15.47
C PHE A 277 -0.61 -11.45 14.87
N LEU A 278 -0.75 -11.62 13.55
CA LEU A 278 -0.36 -12.87 12.88
C LEU A 278 1.11 -13.23 13.09
N LYS A 279 2.01 -12.25 12.96
CA LYS A 279 3.45 -12.42 13.22
C LYS A 279 3.73 -12.79 14.67
N SER A 280 3.00 -12.20 15.62
CA SER A 280 3.11 -12.52 17.04
C SER A 280 2.66 -13.95 17.34
N PHE A 281 1.54 -14.40 16.75
CA PHE A 281 1.10 -15.80 16.89
C PHE A 281 2.11 -16.78 16.30
N ALA A 282 2.69 -16.48 15.13
CA ALA A 282 3.74 -17.30 14.55
C ALA A 282 4.94 -17.43 15.50
N LEU A 283 5.39 -16.30 16.08
CA LEU A 283 6.50 -16.31 17.04
C LEU A 283 6.17 -17.12 18.31
N ILE A 284 4.98 -16.95 18.88
CA ILE A 284 4.51 -17.71 20.04
C ILE A 284 4.51 -19.21 19.73
N THR A 285 4.04 -19.60 18.55
CA THR A 285 4.01 -21.00 18.11
C THR A 285 5.42 -21.59 18.02
N ILE A 286 6.38 -20.81 17.46
CA ILE A 286 7.81 -21.21 17.41
C ILE A 286 8.35 -21.41 18.83
N VAL A 287 8.10 -20.44 19.73
CA VAL A 287 8.57 -20.51 21.14
C VAL A 287 8.02 -21.74 21.84
N ILE A 288 6.73 -22.01 21.74
CA ILE A 288 6.08 -23.19 22.34
C ILE A 288 6.64 -24.48 21.73
N GLY A 289 6.81 -24.54 20.42
CA GLY A 289 7.36 -25.68 19.71
C GLY A 289 8.78 -26.02 20.17
N VAL A 290 9.66 -25.02 20.22
CA VAL A 290 11.05 -25.18 20.69
C VAL A 290 11.09 -25.60 22.18
N ALA A 291 10.28 -24.94 23.04
CA ALA A 291 10.21 -25.26 24.45
C ALA A 291 9.76 -26.71 24.70
N SER A 292 8.69 -27.14 24.04
CA SER A 292 8.14 -28.51 24.18
C SER A 292 9.12 -29.56 23.75
N ALA A 293 9.80 -29.33 22.65
CA ALA A 293 10.76 -30.27 22.11
C ALA A 293 12.07 -30.35 22.94
N LEU A 294 12.54 -29.23 23.46
CA LEU A 294 13.67 -29.20 24.38
C LEU A 294 13.33 -29.85 25.73
N LEU A 295 12.10 -29.68 26.23
CA LEU A 295 11.62 -30.40 27.42
C LEU A 295 11.66 -31.90 27.18
N LEU A 296 11.11 -32.41 26.09
CA LEU A 296 11.14 -33.82 25.75
C LEU A 296 12.57 -34.33 25.61
N SER A 297 13.46 -33.58 24.97
CA SER A 297 14.88 -33.89 24.87
C SER A 297 15.54 -33.99 26.25
N THR A 298 15.22 -33.08 27.17
CA THR A 298 15.70 -33.06 28.54
C THR A 298 15.27 -34.35 29.31
N TYR A 299 14.02 -34.75 29.17
CA TYR A 299 13.51 -35.96 29.80
C TYR A 299 14.25 -37.23 29.33
N ARG A 300 14.47 -37.36 28.05
CA ARG A 300 15.19 -38.51 27.45
C ARG A 300 16.67 -38.58 27.87
N ARG A 301 17.28 -37.44 28.20
CA ARG A 301 18.71 -37.34 28.56
C ARG A 301 18.97 -37.14 30.04
N ARG A 302 17.96 -37.37 30.89
CA ARG A 302 18.10 -37.28 32.35
C ARG A 302 19.29 -38.08 32.90
N PRO A 303 19.56 -39.34 32.46
CA PRO A 303 20.72 -40.09 32.93
C PRO A 303 22.07 -39.43 32.59
N GLU A 304 22.22 -38.92 31.35
CA GLU A 304 23.44 -38.23 30.90
C GLU A 304 23.67 -36.92 31.69
N ILE A 305 22.58 -36.17 31.97
CA ILE A 305 22.64 -34.97 32.79
C ILE A 305 23.00 -35.31 34.25
N GLY A 306 22.45 -36.37 34.77
CA GLY A 306 22.76 -36.88 36.09
C GLY A 306 24.25 -37.23 36.27
N ILE A 307 24.82 -37.94 35.30
CA ILE A 307 26.25 -38.27 35.25
C ILE A 307 27.11 -37.01 35.21
N MET A 308 26.78 -36.07 34.33
CA MET A 308 27.50 -34.77 34.26
C MET A 308 27.49 -34.02 35.59
N ARG A 309 26.35 -34.04 36.29
CA ARG A 309 26.23 -33.39 37.60
C ARG A 309 26.95 -34.13 38.70
N ALA A 310 26.94 -35.47 38.69
CA ALA A 310 27.72 -36.28 39.60
C ALA A 310 29.24 -36.06 39.46
N MET A 311 29.70 -35.78 38.23
CA MET A 311 31.09 -35.40 37.94
C MET A 311 31.41 -33.91 38.28
N GLY A 312 30.49 -33.17 38.93
CA GLY A 312 30.75 -31.83 39.43
C GLY A 312 30.33 -30.70 38.52
N ALA A 313 29.57 -30.95 37.45
CA ALA A 313 29.05 -29.88 36.59
C ALA A 313 28.08 -28.97 37.37
N ARG A 314 28.35 -27.68 37.37
CA ARG A 314 27.49 -26.65 38.01
C ARG A 314 26.16 -26.52 37.29
N ARG A 315 25.08 -26.20 38.04
CA ARG A 315 23.74 -25.97 37.47
C ARG A 315 23.75 -24.95 36.32
N GLY A 316 24.51 -23.85 36.47
CA GLY A 316 24.66 -22.83 35.44
C GLY A 316 25.29 -23.32 34.14
N PHE A 317 26.20 -24.31 34.23
CA PHE A 317 26.80 -24.92 33.03
C PHE A 317 25.75 -25.73 32.24
N VAL A 318 24.92 -26.51 32.94
CA VAL A 318 23.81 -27.25 32.29
C VAL A 318 22.83 -26.29 31.62
N ILE A 319 22.42 -25.21 32.32
CA ILE A 319 21.55 -24.18 31.73
C ILE A 319 22.18 -23.62 30.48
N PHE A 320 23.47 -23.28 30.53
CA PHE A 320 24.15 -22.66 29.39
C PHE A 320 24.22 -23.61 28.18
N VAL A 321 24.41 -24.92 28.37
CA VAL A 321 24.38 -25.92 27.29
C VAL A 321 23.01 -25.94 26.58
N PHE A 322 21.89 -25.98 27.34
CA PHE A 322 20.56 -26.04 26.77
C PHE A 322 20.15 -24.71 26.10
N VAL A 323 20.56 -23.58 26.68
CA VAL A 323 20.32 -22.25 26.06
C VAL A 323 21.11 -22.13 24.75
N THR A 324 22.37 -22.59 24.72
CA THR A 324 23.17 -22.64 23.50
C THR A 324 22.53 -23.55 22.44
N GLN A 325 21.97 -24.70 22.86
CA GLN A 325 21.25 -25.62 21.97
C GLN A 325 20.00 -24.92 21.37
N GLY A 326 19.22 -24.22 22.20
CA GLY A 326 18.08 -23.44 21.74
C GLY A 326 18.47 -22.34 20.72
N ALA A 327 19.56 -21.62 21.03
CA ALA A 327 20.08 -20.58 20.12
C ALA A 327 20.52 -21.18 18.77
N LEU A 328 21.18 -22.35 18.77
CA LEU A 328 21.59 -23.02 17.52
C LEU A 328 20.38 -23.51 16.71
N ILE A 329 19.35 -24.07 17.37
CA ILE A 329 18.10 -24.46 16.69
C ILE A 329 17.41 -23.23 16.08
N GLY A 330 17.31 -22.15 16.85
CA GLY A 330 16.74 -20.90 16.38
C GLY A 330 17.49 -20.30 15.19
N LEU A 331 18.84 -20.34 15.24
CA LEU A 331 19.68 -19.85 14.14
C LEU A 331 19.54 -20.72 12.88
N MET A 332 19.66 -22.04 13.03
CA MET A 332 19.53 -22.97 11.89
C MET A 332 18.13 -22.91 11.28
N GLY A 333 17.09 -22.92 12.12
CA GLY A 333 15.71 -22.79 11.67
C GLY A 333 15.40 -21.41 11.08
N GLY A 334 15.93 -20.34 11.70
CA GLY A 334 15.80 -18.98 11.21
C GLY A 334 16.41 -18.79 9.82
N VAL A 335 17.65 -19.24 9.63
CA VAL A 335 18.36 -19.13 8.35
C VAL A 335 17.71 -20.02 7.28
N SER A 336 17.37 -21.28 7.61
CA SER A 336 16.71 -22.16 6.63
C SER A 336 15.30 -21.69 6.29
N GLY A 337 14.54 -21.15 7.25
CA GLY A 337 13.23 -20.56 7.00
C GLY A 337 13.32 -19.28 6.16
N ALA A 338 14.33 -18.45 6.40
CA ALA A 338 14.60 -17.25 5.59
C ALA A 338 14.99 -17.62 4.14
N ALA A 339 15.80 -18.66 3.97
CA ALA A 339 16.14 -19.17 2.64
C ALA A 339 14.91 -19.70 1.90
N LEU A 340 14.04 -20.47 2.58
CA LEU A 340 12.78 -20.94 2.02
C LEU A 340 11.85 -19.78 1.64
N GLY A 341 11.74 -18.75 2.52
CA GLY A 341 10.95 -17.56 2.25
C GLY A 341 11.47 -16.78 1.04
N TYR A 342 12.79 -16.59 0.96
CA TYR A 342 13.41 -15.96 -0.20
C TYR A 342 13.14 -16.73 -1.50
N MET A 343 13.34 -18.06 -1.49
CA MET A 343 13.07 -18.90 -2.67
C MET A 343 11.61 -18.89 -3.09
N ALA A 344 10.68 -18.87 -2.16
CA ALA A 344 9.24 -18.81 -2.44
C ALA A 344 8.80 -17.45 -3.02
N LEU A 345 9.51 -16.37 -2.72
CA LEU A 345 9.21 -15.03 -3.24
C LEU A 345 9.89 -14.74 -4.60
N LEU A 346 10.88 -15.53 -5.03
CA LEU A 346 11.57 -15.36 -6.33
C LEU A 346 10.64 -15.36 -7.56
N PRO A 347 9.56 -16.17 -7.63
CA PRO A 347 8.68 -16.17 -8.79
C PRO A 347 7.79 -14.92 -8.93
N PHE A 348 7.69 -14.10 -7.87
CA PHE A 348 6.85 -12.90 -7.91
C PHE A 348 7.58 -11.76 -8.60
N PRO A 349 6.89 -10.96 -9.43
CA PRO A 349 7.51 -9.88 -10.18
C PRO A 349 8.06 -8.80 -9.25
N PRO A 350 9.15 -8.12 -9.64
CA PRO A 350 9.68 -7.00 -8.90
C PRO A 350 8.68 -5.84 -8.89
N ARG A 351 8.86 -4.91 -7.96
CA ARG A 351 8.00 -3.75 -7.64
C ARG A 351 7.52 -2.98 -8.86
N ASP A 352 8.40 -2.76 -9.82
CA ASP A 352 8.15 -1.94 -11.01
C ASP A 352 7.34 -2.67 -12.09
N ALA A 353 7.06 -3.96 -11.91
CA ALA A 353 6.40 -4.81 -12.87
C ALA A 353 5.10 -5.44 -12.34
N PHE A 354 4.44 -4.83 -11.34
CA PHE A 354 3.14 -5.30 -10.89
C PHE A 354 2.07 -5.06 -11.94
N GLU A 355 1.66 -6.11 -12.61
CA GLU A 355 0.53 -6.10 -13.55
C GLU A 355 -0.80 -6.35 -12.81
N ALA A 356 -1.89 -5.89 -13.42
CA ALA A 356 -3.24 -6.17 -12.92
C ALA A 356 -3.48 -7.69 -12.86
N GLY A 357 -3.82 -8.19 -11.68
CA GLY A 357 -4.09 -9.62 -11.44
C GLY A 357 -2.91 -10.41 -10.84
N THR A 358 -1.74 -9.81 -10.65
CA THR A 358 -0.64 -10.42 -9.90
C THR A 358 -0.73 -10.08 -8.41
N LEU A 359 -0.29 -11.01 -7.55
CA LEU A 359 -0.21 -10.73 -6.11
C LEU A 359 0.96 -9.75 -5.85
N PRO A 360 0.71 -8.62 -5.20
CA PRO A 360 1.74 -7.62 -4.91
C PRO A 360 2.64 -8.10 -3.76
N MET A 361 3.56 -9.01 -4.05
CA MET A 361 4.54 -9.52 -3.08
C MET A 361 5.93 -9.07 -3.51
N ASP A 362 6.63 -8.37 -2.63
CA ASP A 362 7.99 -7.94 -2.88
C ASP A 362 8.98 -8.68 -1.98
N ILE A 363 10.03 -9.21 -2.60
CA ILE A 363 11.11 -9.91 -1.92
C ILE A 363 11.80 -9.01 -0.88
N THR A 364 11.84 -7.71 -1.08
CA THR A 364 12.45 -6.72 -0.17
C THR A 364 11.63 -6.52 1.11
N GLN A 365 10.33 -6.78 1.09
CA GLN A 365 9.39 -6.60 2.21
C GLN A 365 9.39 -7.80 3.20
N GLY A 366 10.17 -8.85 2.94
CA GLY A 366 10.21 -10.09 3.74
C GLY A 366 10.73 -9.93 5.18
N SER A 367 11.33 -8.79 5.53
CA SER A 367 11.88 -8.52 6.89
C SER A 367 12.78 -9.65 7.42
N TYR A 368 13.63 -10.22 6.57
CA TYR A 368 14.46 -11.43 6.86
C TYR A 368 15.31 -11.30 8.11
N GLY A 369 16.05 -10.19 8.26
CA GLY A 369 16.91 -9.95 9.42
C GLY A 369 16.14 -9.93 10.74
N LEU A 370 14.97 -9.29 10.74
CA LEU A 370 14.07 -9.21 11.89
C LEU A 370 13.50 -10.60 12.23
N ALA A 371 13.09 -11.38 11.23
CA ALA A 371 12.57 -12.74 11.41
C ALA A 371 13.61 -13.64 12.06
N ILE A 372 14.85 -13.66 11.56
CA ILE A 372 15.95 -14.46 12.13
C ILE A 372 16.23 -14.01 13.57
N THR A 373 16.36 -12.71 13.81
CA THR A 373 16.69 -12.17 15.14
C THR A 373 15.61 -12.52 16.16
N LEU A 374 14.34 -12.30 15.85
CA LEU A 374 13.22 -12.63 16.73
C LEU A 374 13.14 -14.14 16.99
N THR A 375 13.42 -14.98 15.99
CA THR A 375 13.43 -16.43 16.13
C THR A 375 14.54 -16.89 17.05
N VAL A 376 15.74 -16.35 16.91
CA VAL A 376 16.88 -16.68 17.80
C VAL A 376 16.57 -16.26 19.24
N ILE A 377 16.08 -15.04 19.45
CA ILE A 377 15.69 -14.55 20.78
C ILE A 377 14.56 -15.43 21.36
N GLY A 378 13.53 -15.73 20.58
CA GLY A 378 12.42 -16.59 20.97
C GLY A 378 12.87 -17.99 21.36
N ALA A 379 13.78 -18.60 20.58
CA ALA A 379 14.34 -19.92 20.87
C ALA A 379 15.23 -19.92 22.13
N ILE A 380 15.99 -18.84 22.37
CA ILE A 380 16.73 -18.65 23.63
C ILE A 380 15.77 -18.59 24.81
N LEU A 381 14.74 -17.78 24.76
CA LEU A 381 13.73 -17.64 25.81
C LEU A 381 12.99 -18.97 26.04
N ALA A 382 12.58 -19.64 24.96
CA ALA A 382 11.93 -20.94 24.99
C ALA A 382 12.78 -22.02 25.68
N SER A 383 14.10 -21.95 25.54
CA SER A 383 15.04 -22.93 26.13
C SER A 383 15.28 -22.74 27.63
N ILE A 384 14.89 -21.59 28.22
CA ILE A 384 15.14 -21.31 29.64
C ILE A 384 14.40 -22.29 30.56
N LEU A 385 13.12 -22.57 30.26
CA LEU A 385 12.31 -23.50 31.07
C LEU A 385 12.88 -24.93 31.03
N PRO A 386 13.14 -25.55 29.87
CA PRO A 386 13.80 -26.85 29.76
C PRO A 386 15.19 -26.88 30.42
N ALA A 387 15.97 -25.82 30.23
CA ALA A 387 17.29 -25.69 30.83
C ALA A 387 17.25 -25.69 32.37
N ARG A 388 16.28 -25.01 32.97
CA ARG A 388 16.06 -25.00 34.41
C ARG A 388 15.61 -26.38 34.92
N ALA A 389 14.73 -27.06 34.18
CA ALA A 389 14.30 -28.42 34.48
C ALA A 389 15.48 -29.40 34.44
N ALA A 390 16.34 -29.32 33.41
CA ALA A 390 17.56 -30.08 33.29
C ALA A 390 18.53 -29.86 34.46
N ALA A 391 18.71 -28.58 34.86
CA ALA A 391 19.61 -28.23 35.97
C ALA A 391 19.14 -28.70 37.36
N ARG A 392 17.85 -29.06 37.51
CA ARG A 392 17.27 -29.58 38.78
C ARG A 392 17.28 -31.09 38.88
N VAL A 393 17.73 -31.81 37.86
CA VAL A 393 17.82 -33.28 37.90
C VAL A 393 18.76 -33.70 39.04
N ASP A 394 18.26 -34.56 39.95
CA ASP A 394 19.06 -35.10 41.02
C ASP A 394 19.96 -36.24 40.49
N PRO A 395 21.30 -36.19 40.72
CA PRO A 395 22.22 -37.21 40.26
C PRO A 395 21.88 -38.61 40.77
N VAL A 396 21.43 -38.73 42.03
CA VAL A 396 21.15 -40.03 42.67
C VAL A 396 19.94 -40.73 42.04
N THR A 397 18.87 -39.97 41.80
CA THR A 397 17.65 -40.51 41.18
C THR A 397 17.77 -40.72 39.66
N ALA A 398 18.72 -40.04 39.00
CA ALA A 398 18.93 -40.14 37.55
C ALA A 398 19.79 -41.36 37.16
N ILE A 399 20.62 -41.91 38.09
CA ILE A 399 21.49 -43.05 37.83
C ILE A 399 20.78 -44.37 38.26
N GLY A 400 19.74 -44.29 39.11
CA GLY A 400 18.99 -45.44 39.62
C GLY A 400 17.77 -45.86 38.79
N GLN A 401 17.51 -45.17 37.65
CA GLN A 401 16.49 -45.51 36.63
C GLN A 401 17.19 -46.08 35.39
#